data_690fe4d4fee25c977e224256859cd6c9
#
_entry.id   690fe4d4fee25c977e224256859cd6c9
#
_cell.length_a   1.000
_cell.length_b   1.000
_cell.length_c   1.000
_cell.angle_alpha   90.00
_cell.angle_beta   90.00
_cell.angle_gamma   90.00
#
_symmetry.space_group_name_H-M   'P 1'
#
loop_
_entity.id
_entity.type
_entity.pdbx_description
1 polymer ?
#
loop_
_entity_poly.entity_id
_entity_poly.type
_entity_poly.pdbx_seq_one_letter_code
_entity_poly.pdbx_strand_id
1 'polypeptide(L)'
;MELKSEDNVNLRELEVRDIYSLLLQSGYLTYEEEDGVRKYKLPNKEVRDFISSLEDKLNKEIKIPEGIEELLVERDWEKLEKALELGIIRTMSYFDLPKNEGTESSYHMMLSGLFSSFKLYRAKSNVESGLGRLDILLSRKDKREHIIIEIKAGNNYNKLEELVEKAKRQIKEKRYGDDLEGEVIKIGIGFIGKEVKLGVVD
;
A
#
# COMPACT_ATOMS: atom_id res chain seq x y z
N MET A 1 -22.47 13.99 -29.96
CA MET A 1 -22.92 13.54 -28.62
C MET A 1 -22.25 14.48 -27.62
N GLU A 2 -22.98 15.49 -27.17
CA GLU A 2 -22.47 16.52 -26.27
C GLU A 2 -22.26 15.91 -24.88
N LEU A 3 -21.04 16.00 -24.39
CA LEU A 3 -20.69 15.66 -23.01
C LEU A 3 -21.33 16.69 -22.10
N LYS A 4 -22.34 16.31 -21.32
CA LYS A 4 -22.85 17.12 -20.22
C LYS A 4 -21.77 17.22 -19.15
N SER A 5 -21.39 18.43 -18.84
CA SER A 5 -20.34 18.83 -17.89
C SER A 5 -20.80 18.74 -16.44
N GLU A 6 -21.21 17.59 -15.91
CA GLU A 6 -21.51 17.44 -14.46
C GLU A 6 -21.60 15.98 -13.98
N ASP A 7 -21.04 15.02 -14.69
CA ASP A 7 -20.89 13.68 -14.13
C ASP A 7 -19.64 13.65 -13.22
N ASN A 8 -19.86 13.80 -11.93
CA ASN A 8 -18.90 13.42 -10.91
C ASN A 8 -18.61 11.92 -11.08
N VAL A 9 -17.57 11.59 -11.82
CA VAL A 9 -17.08 10.21 -11.96
C VAL A 9 -16.68 9.74 -10.56
N ASN A 10 -17.45 8.82 -10.01
CA ASN A 10 -17.13 8.24 -8.71
C ASN A 10 -15.90 7.33 -8.88
N LEU A 11 -14.73 7.86 -8.65
CA LEU A 11 -13.44 7.18 -8.80
C LEU A 11 -13.35 5.87 -7.99
N ARG A 12 -14.24 5.65 -7.03
CA ARG A 12 -14.28 4.43 -6.21
C ARG A 12 -14.91 3.22 -6.90
N GLU A 13 -15.60 3.44 -8.01
CA GLU A 13 -16.31 2.39 -8.77
C GLU A 13 -15.64 2.06 -10.12
N LEU A 14 -14.52 2.73 -10.45
CA LEU A 14 -13.79 2.48 -11.69
C LEU A 14 -13.06 1.14 -11.62
N GLU A 15 -13.38 0.25 -12.54
CA GLU A 15 -12.56 -0.93 -12.79
C GLU A 15 -11.25 -0.54 -13.49
N VAL A 16 -10.22 -1.38 -13.36
CA VAL A 16 -8.92 -1.17 -14.04
C VAL A 16 -9.10 -0.96 -15.55
N ARG A 17 -10.06 -1.66 -16.15
CA ARG A 17 -10.40 -1.52 -17.58
C ARG A 17 -10.90 -0.13 -17.95
N ASP A 18 -11.65 0.50 -17.05
CA ASP A 18 -12.19 1.85 -17.29
C ASP A 18 -11.08 2.90 -17.21
N ILE A 19 -10.11 2.70 -16.31
CA ILE A 19 -8.91 3.54 -16.22
C ILE A 19 -8.09 3.45 -17.51
N TYR A 20 -7.84 2.25 -18.03
CA TYR A 20 -7.16 2.08 -19.32
C TYR A 20 -7.92 2.76 -20.46
N SER A 21 -9.24 2.63 -20.50
CA SER A 21 -10.08 3.25 -21.52
C SER A 21 -10.00 4.78 -21.45
N LEU A 22 -10.04 5.35 -20.23
CA LEU A 22 -9.89 6.79 -20.01
C LEU A 22 -8.51 7.30 -20.47
N LEU A 23 -7.45 6.59 -20.11
CA LEU A 23 -6.08 6.96 -20.49
C LEU A 23 -5.83 6.85 -22.00
N LEU A 24 -6.46 5.88 -22.68
CA LEU A 24 -6.44 5.78 -24.14
C LEU A 24 -7.18 6.93 -24.80
N GLN A 25 -8.40 7.25 -24.33
CA GLN A 25 -9.22 8.34 -24.90
C GLN A 25 -8.58 9.72 -24.68
N SER A 26 -7.90 9.91 -23.55
CA SER A 26 -7.18 11.15 -23.25
C SER A 26 -5.80 11.26 -23.90
N GLY A 27 -5.35 10.22 -24.62
CA GLY A 27 -4.06 10.22 -25.30
C GLY A 27 -2.84 10.00 -24.40
N TYR A 28 -3.05 9.64 -23.12
CA TYR A 28 -1.95 9.28 -22.20
C TYR A 28 -1.45 7.85 -22.38
N LEU A 29 -2.23 6.99 -23.04
CA LEU A 29 -1.81 5.66 -23.48
C LEU A 29 -2.04 5.47 -24.98
N THR A 30 -1.25 4.59 -25.58
CA THR A 30 -1.49 3.98 -26.88
C THR A 30 -1.27 2.47 -26.78
N TYR A 31 -1.55 1.73 -27.84
CA TYR A 31 -1.27 0.29 -27.85
C TYR A 31 -0.71 -0.14 -29.21
N GLU A 32 0.03 -1.22 -29.19
CA GLU A 32 0.40 -2.02 -30.36
C GLU A 32 -0.30 -3.36 -30.26
N GLU A 33 -0.72 -3.90 -31.40
CA GLU A 33 -1.34 -5.22 -31.46
C GLU A 33 -0.36 -6.19 -32.15
N GLU A 34 0.07 -7.19 -31.40
CA GLU A 34 0.90 -8.30 -31.91
C GLU A 34 0.18 -9.61 -31.59
N ASP A 35 -0.04 -10.44 -32.60
CA ASP A 35 -0.68 -11.75 -32.47
C ASP A 35 -2.05 -11.72 -31.74
N GLY A 36 -2.83 -10.66 -31.97
CA GLY A 36 -4.14 -10.46 -31.32
C GLY A 36 -4.07 -10.04 -29.85
N VAL A 37 -2.87 -9.74 -29.32
CA VAL A 37 -2.65 -9.23 -27.97
C VAL A 37 -2.32 -7.74 -28.03
N ARG A 38 -3.06 -6.93 -27.27
CA ARG A 38 -2.79 -5.49 -27.14
C ARG A 38 -1.75 -5.24 -26.06
N LYS A 39 -0.64 -4.61 -26.44
CA LYS A 39 0.40 -4.14 -25.53
C LYS A 39 0.28 -2.63 -25.37
N TYR A 40 -0.10 -2.19 -24.17
CA TYR A 40 -0.24 -0.77 -23.86
C TYR A 40 1.12 -0.13 -23.59
N LYS A 41 1.31 1.10 -24.12
CA LYS A 41 2.54 1.89 -23.92
C LYS A 41 2.25 3.38 -23.87
N LEU A 42 3.20 4.15 -23.35
CA LEU A 42 3.15 5.61 -23.42
C LEU A 42 3.40 6.05 -24.87
N PRO A 43 2.60 7.00 -25.42
CA PRO A 43 2.59 7.33 -26.85
C PRO A 43 3.89 7.98 -27.33
N ASN A 44 4.51 8.81 -26.52
CA ASN A 44 5.70 9.59 -26.88
C ASN A 44 6.54 9.96 -25.64
N LYS A 45 7.65 10.63 -25.90
CA LYS A 45 8.60 11.05 -24.85
C LYS A 45 7.98 12.12 -23.96
N GLU A 46 7.23 13.05 -24.50
CA GLU A 46 6.62 14.17 -23.79
C GLU A 46 5.63 13.68 -22.72
N VAL A 47 4.78 12.70 -23.05
CA VAL A 47 3.87 12.07 -22.09
C VAL A 47 4.65 11.30 -21.02
N ARG A 48 5.73 10.63 -21.40
CA ARG A 48 6.60 9.94 -20.45
C ARG A 48 7.25 10.91 -19.47
N ASP A 49 7.85 12.00 -19.99
CA ASP A 49 8.50 13.03 -19.17
C ASP A 49 7.49 13.73 -18.26
N PHE A 50 6.25 13.97 -18.74
CA PHE A 50 5.16 14.50 -17.95
C PHE A 50 4.78 13.57 -16.79
N ILE A 51 4.56 12.28 -17.06
CA ILE A 51 4.22 11.30 -16.02
C ILE A 51 5.36 11.18 -15.01
N SER A 52 6.63 11.13 -15.46
CA SER A 52 7.78 11.12 -14.55
C SER A 52 7.84 12.39 -13.69
N SER A 53 7.50 13.54 -14.25
CA SER A 53 7.45 14.80 -13.49
C SER A 53 6.31 14.82 -12.46
N LEU A 54 5.20 14.14 -12.74
CA LEU A 54 4.11 13.95 -11.77
C LEU A 54 4.53 12.99 -10.66
N GLU A 55 5.20 11.89 -10.98
CA GLU A 55 5.79 10.97 -10.00
C GLU A 55 6.77 11.72 -9.08
N ASP A 56 7.68 12.52 -9.65
CA ASP A 56 8.62 13.32 -8.88
C ASP A 56 7.94 14.35 -7.97
N LYS A 57 6.86 14.97 -8.44
CA LYS A 57 6.06 15.91 -7.63
C LYS A 57 5.33 15.18 -6.51
N LEU A 58 4.66 14.07 -6.82
CA LEU A 58 3.96 13.24 -5.83
C LEU A 58 4.94 12.71 -4.79
N ASN A 59 6.12 12.23 -5.20
CA ASN A 59 7.17 11.75 -4.29
C ASN A 59 7.77 12.88 -3.44
N LYS A 60 7.80 14.13 -3.94
CA LYS A 60 8.23 15.32 -3.17
C LYS A 60 7.17 15.82 -2.20
N GLU A 61 5.89 15.71 -2.58
CA GLU A 61 4.75 16.09 -1.73
C GLU A 61 4.44 15.01 -0.70
N ILE A 62 4.43 13.73 -1.13
CA ILE A 62 4.42 12.56 -0.25
C ILE A 62 5.88 12.33 0.16
N LYS A 63 6.36 13.05 1.17
CA LYS A 63 7.69 12.82 1.76
C LYS A 63 7.72 11.47 2.48
N ILE A 64 7.63 10.39 1.72
CA ILE A 64 7.91 9.04 2.19
C ILE A 64 9.35 9.07 2.70
N PRO A 65 9.63 8.67 3.92
CA PRO A 65 11.01 8.56 4.38
C PRO A 65 11.77 7.63 3.43
N GLU A 66 12.85 8.15 2.84
CA GLU A 66 13.76 7.31 2.06
C GLU A 66 14.28 6.18 2.95
N GLY A 67 14.44 4.99 2.38
CA GLY A 67 15.05 3.87 3.09
C GLY A 67 14.08 2.91 3.78
N ILE A 68 12.75 3.10 3.69
CA ILE A 68 11.81 2.15 4.34
C ILE A 68 11.95 0.73 3.77
N GLU A 69 12.17 0.59 2.47
CA GLU A 69 12.38 -0.72 1.84
C GLU A 69 13.68 -1.37 2.31
N GLU A 70 14.75 -0.60 2.45
CA GLU A 70 16.03 -1.03 2.99
C GLU A 70 15.91 -1.49 4.44
N LEU A 71 15.16 -0.78 5.27
CA LEU A 71 14.91 -1.17 6.67
C LEU A 71 14.16 -2.51 6.78
N LEU A 72 13.25 -2.80 5.85
CA LEU A 72 12.59 -4.11 5.77
C LEU A 72 13.60 -5.21 5.39
N VAL A 73 14.49 -4.94 4.44
CA VAL A 73 15.54 -5.88 4.01
C VAL A 73 16.54 -6.16 5.14
N GLU A 74 16.92 -5.12 5.87
CA GLU A 74 17.86 -5.19 7.01
C GLU A 74 17.20 -5.73 8.28
N ARG A 75 15.85 -5.80 8.30
CA ARG A 75 15.04 -6.19 9.46
C ARG A 75 15.27 -5.28 10.67
N ASP A 76 15.56 -4.01 10.43
CA ASP A 76 15.70 -2.99 11.47
C ASP A 76 14.33 -2.44 11.88
N TRP A 77 13.63 -3.26 12.66
CA TRP A 77 12.23 -3.01 13.03
C TRP A 77 12.07 -1.74 13.85
N GLU A 78 13.05 -1.40 14.66
CA GLU A 78 13.02 -0.19 15.48
C GLU A 78 13.11 1.08 14.62
N LYS A 79 14.01 1.10 13.65
CA LYS A 79 14.08 2.21 12.70
C LYS A 79 12.90 2.25 11.76
N LEU A 80 12.38 1.09 11.35
CA LEU A 80 11.17 1.01 10.52
C LEU A 80 9.97 1.63 11.24
N GLU A 81 9.75 1.33 12.53
CA GLU A 81 8.70 1.92 13.36
C GLU A 81 8.80 3.45 13.36
N LYS A 82 9.98 3.99 13.65
CA LYS A 82 10.25 5.44 13.64
C LYS A 82 10.06 6.07 12.25
N ALA A 83 10.47 5.38 11.19
CA ALA A 83 10.32 5.87 9.81
C ALA A 83 8.84 5.91 9.40
N LEU A 84 8.04 4.92 9.76
CA LEU A 84 6.60 4.90 9.52
C LEU A 84 5.89 6.02 10.29
N GLU A 85 6.23 6.23 11.56
CA GLU A 85 5.69 7.31 12.39
C GLU A 85 5.98 8.68 11.77
N LEU A 86 7.23 8.94 11.37
CA LEU A 86 7.61 10.17 10.69
C LEU A 86 6.88 10.35 9.35
N GLY A 87 6.69 9.27 8.60
CA GLY A 87 5.91 9.26 7.37
C GLY A 87 4.47 9.72 7.61
N ILE A 88 3.80 9.15 8.61
CA ILE A 88 2.43 9.52 9.00
C ILE A 88 2.36 10.97 9.46
N ILE A 89 3.28 11.42 10.32
CA ILE A 89 3.33 12.81 10.80
C ILE A 89 3.40 13.79 9.63
N ARG A 90 4.15 13.46 8.58
CA ARG A 90 4.38 14.33 7.42
C ARG A 90 3.27 14.29 6.38
N THR A 91 2.60 13.16 6.22
CA THR A 91 1.64 12.93 5.13
C THR A 91 0.19 13.03 5.55
N MET A 92 -0.14 12.74 6.81
CA MET A 92 -1.52 12.72 7.29
C MET A 92 -1.84 13.95 8.14
N SER A 93 -2.90 14.68 7.75
CA SER A 93 -3.48 15.70 8.62
C SER A 93 -4.27 15.03 9.76
N TYR A 94 -4.34 15.68 10.92
CA TYR A 94 -5.25 15.24 12.00
C TYR A 94 -6.73 15.22 11.58
N PHE A 95 -7.10 16.00 10.56
CA PHE A 95 -8.47 16.04 10.02
C PHE A 95 -8.77 14.86 9.10
N ASP A 96 -7.72 14.23 8.54
CA ASP A 96 -7.84 13.07 7.65
C ASP A 96 -7.85 11.76 8.44
N LEU A 97 -7.49 11.84 9.75
CA LEU A 97 -7.56 10.69 10.65
C LEU A 97 -9.02 10.52 11.12
N PRO A 98 -9.68 9.42 10.81
CA PRO A 98 -11.06 9.19 11.25
C PRO A 98 -11.14 9.20 12.76
N LYS A 99 -12.12 9.94 13.31
CA LYS A 99 -12.35 10.03 14.76
C LYS A 99 -13.11 8.83 15.32
N ASN A 100 -13.59 7.92 14.45
CA ASN A 100 -14.44 6.78 14.81
C ASN A 100 -13.97 5.47 14.14
N GLU A 101 -14.66 4.36 14.41
CA GLU A 101 -14.45 3.04 13.80
C GLU A 101 -14.37 3.13 12.27
N GLY A 102 -13.25 2.76 11.68
CA GLY A 102 -12.93 2.93 10.25
C GLY A 102 -11.48 3.34 10.00
N THR A 103 -10.74 3.57 11.06
CA THR A 103 -9.36 4.06 11.05
C THR A 103 -8.38 3.08 10.39
N GLU A 104 -8.61 1.75 10.49
CA GLU A 104 -7.75 0.73 9.89
C GLU A 104 -7.63 0.92 8.38
N SER A 105 -8.74 1.22 7.69
CA SER A 105 -8.75 1.38 6.22
C SER A 105 -7.90 2.54 5.73
N SER A 106 -7.80 3.63 6.49
CA SER A 106 -6.95 4.78 6.13
C SER A 106 -5.46 4.44 6.22
N TYR A 107 -5.05 3.77 7.30
CA TYR A 107 -3.66 3.32 7.45
C TYR A 107 -3.32 2.20 6.45
N HIS A 108 -4.25 1.29 6.20
CA HIS A 108 -4.10 0.26 5.19
C HIS A 108 -3.89 0.87 3.79
N MET A 109 -4.69 1.87 3.42
CA MET A 109 -4.56 2.57 2.13
C MET A 109 -3.21 3.29 2.03
N MET A 110 -2.81 4.01 3.08
CA MET A 110 -1.54 4.72 3.16
C MET A 110 -0.35 3.75 3.00
N LEU A 111 -0.32 2.66 3.78
CA LEU A 111 0.75 1.66 3.70
C LEU A 111 0.75 0.93 2.35
N SER A 112 -0.42 0.61 1.79
CA SER A 112 -0.52 0.00 0.46
C SER A 112 0.04 0.93 -0.61
N GLY A 113 -0.22 2.23 -0.54
CA GLY A 113 0.36 3.24 -1.42
C GLY A 113 1.88 3.32 -1.28
N LEU A 114 2.37 3.40 -0.04
CA LEU A 114 3.80 3.40 0.28
C LEU A 114 4.51 2.18 -0.31
N PHE A 115 4.03 0.99 0.00
CA PHE A 115 4.66 -0.26 -0.41
C PHE A 115 4.52 -0.54 -1.92
N SER A 116 3.53 0.06 -2.61
CA SER A 116 3.40 -0.07 -4.06
C SER A 116 4.57 0.53 -4.84
N SER A 117 5.29 1.49 -4.24
CA SER A 117 6.47 2.13 -4.82
C SER A 117 7.76 1.31 -4.68
N PHE A 118 7.74 0.20 -3.95
CA PHE A 118 8.92 -0.61 -3.67
C PHE A 118 9.50 -1.29 -4.91
N LYS A 119 10.82 -1.28 -5.01
CA LYS A 119 11.57 -1.87 -6.14
C LYS A 119 11.84 -3.35 -5.93
N LEU A 120 12.20 -3.75 -4.70
CA LEU A 120 12.58 -5.11 -4.34
C LEU A 120 11.38 -5.99 -3.99
N TYR A 121 10.33 -5.40 -3.42
CA TYR A 121 9.11 -6.12 -3.06
C TYR A 121 7.96 -5.83 -4.03
N ARG A 122 7.10 -6.82 -4.19
CA ARG A 122 5.77 -6.64 -4.79
C ARG A 122 4.74 -6.64 -3.67
N ALA A 123 4.04 -5.52 -3.52
CA ALA A 123 2.96 -5.39 -2.55
C ALA A 123 1.64 -5.91 -3.14
N LYS A 124 0.87 -6.62 -2.31
CA LYS A 124 -0.54 -6.96 -2.55
C LYS A 124 -1.32 -6.69 -1.29
N SER A 125 -2.51 -6.13 -1.42
CA SER A 125 -3.42 -5.89 -0.30
C SER A 125 -4.62 -6.82 -0.34
N ASN A 126 -5.20 -7.09 0.84
CA ASN A 126 -6.40 -7.92 0.99
C ASN A 126 -6.26 -9.32 0.37
N VAL A 127 -5.17 -10.01 0.66
CA VAL A 127 -4.85 -11.33 0.08
C VAL A 127 -5.48 -12.43 0.92
N GLU A 128 -6.18 -13.36 0.28
CA GLU A 128 -6.64 -14.57 0.95
C GLU A 128 -5.44 -15.44 1.32
N SER A 129 -5.34 -15.86 2.57
CA SER A 129 -4.27 -16.69 3.11
C SER A 129 -4.75 -17.41 4.36
N GLY A 130 -4.38 -18.69 4.49
CA GLY A 130 -4.79 -19.50 5.61
C GLY A 130 -6.33 -19.54 5.80
N LEU A 131 -6.80 -19.14 6.97
CA LEU A 131 -8.22 -19.13 7.33
C LEU A 131 -8.89 -17.75 7.22
N GLY A 132 -8.32 -16.85 6.43
CA GLY A 132 -8.87 -15.50 6.30
C GLY A 132 -8.21 -14.67 5.21
N ARG A 133 -8.25 -13.36 5.39
CA ARG A 133 -7.69 -12.38 4.47
C ARG A 133 -6.74 -11.47 5.25
N LEU A 134 -5.47 -11.50 4.89
CA LEU A 134 -4.43 -10.64 5.46
C LEU A 134 -4.48 -9.25 4.83
N ASP A 135 -4.03 -8.24 5.54
CA ASP A 135 -4.08 -6.86 5.08
C ASP A 135 -3.07 -6.60 3.95
N ILE A 136 -1.78 -6.86 4.17
CA ILE A 136 -0.73 -6.60 3.18
C ILE A 136 0.26 -7.76 3.13
N LEU A 137 0.56 -8.20 1.91
CA LEU A 137 1.62 -9.15 1.59
C LEU A 137 2.68 -8.46 0.75
N LEU A 138 3.91 -8.47 1.23
CA LEU A 138 5.09 -8.09 0.46
C LEU A 138 5.82 -9.34 0.04
N SER A 139 6.00 -9.54 -1.25
CA SER A 139 6.73 -10.69 -1.80
C SER A 139 7.99 -10.19 -2.50
N ARG A 140 9.13 -10.69 -2.10
CA ARG A 140 10.41 -10.30 -2.67
C ARG A 140 10.56 -10.84 -4.09
N LYS A 141 11.05 -10.01 -5.02
CA LYS A 141 11.11 -10.33 -6.45
C LYS A 141 12.28 -11.26 -6.79
N ASP A 142 13.34 -11.23 -6.00
CA ASP A 142 14.61 -11.95 -6.22
C ASP A 142 14.79 -13.18 -5.33
N LYS A 143 13.94 -13.36 -4.32
CA LYS A 143 14.03 -14.43 -3.32
C LYS A 143 12.65 -14.99 -2.99
N ARG A 144 12.63 -16.19 -2.42
CA ARG A 144 11.44 -16.74 -1.77
C ARG A 144 11.34 -16.22 -0.33
N GLU A 145 11.06 -14.93 -0.21
CA GLU A 145 10.87 -14.22 1.06
C GLU A 145 9.56 -13.43 1.01
N HIS A 146 8.79 -13.52 2.05
CA HIS A 146 7.51 -12.86 2.17
C HIS A 146 7.43 -12.13 3.51
N ILE A 147 6.79 -10.96 3.52
CA ILE A 147 6.47 -10.22 4.74
C ILE A 147 4.95 -10.05 4.77
N ILE A 148 4.33 -10.57 5.81
CA ILE A 148 2.91 -10.40 6.09
C ILE A 148 2.75 -9.29 7.11
N ILE A 149 1.88 -8.34 6.81
CA ILE A 149 1.57 -7.22 7.69
C ILE A 149 0.08 -7.23 7.98
N GLU A 150 -0.25 -7.25 9.27
CA GLU A 150 -1.60 -7.08 9.79
C GLU A 150 -1.67 -5.77 10.57
N ILE A 151 -2.71 -4.98 10.31
CA ILE A 151 -2.89 -3.63 10.83
C ILE A 151 -4.01 -3.62 11.87
N LYS A 152 -3.78 -2.92 12.96
CA LYS A 152 -4.84 -2.58 13.91
C LYS A 152 -4.76 -1.09 14.23
N ALA A 153 -5.91 -0.45 14.26
CA ALA A 153 -6.03 0.94 14.66
C ALA A 153 -6.94 1.07 15.88
N GLY A 154 -6.63 2.05 16.68
CA GLY A 154 -7.38 2.35 17.90
C GLY A 154 -7.53 3.84 18.13
N ASN A 155 -8.10 4.17 19.28
CA ASN A 155 -8.27 5.53 19.76
C ASN A 155 -7.46 5.75 21.04
N ASN A 156 -7.53 6.93 21.63
CA ASN A 156 -6.77 7.33 22.82
C ASN A 156 -7.06 6.50 24.09
N TYR A 157 -8.06 5.60 24.05
CA TYR A 157 -8.36 4.68 25.16
C TYR A 157 -7.65 3.33 25.02
N ASN A 158 -7.03 3.06 23.85
CA ASN A 158 -6.26 1.86 23.60
C ASN A 158 -4.79 2.10 23.93
N LYS A 159 -4.05 1.00 24.07
CA LYS A 159 -2.59 1.02 24.09
C LYS A 159 -2.06 0.44 22.79
N LEU A 160 -0.99 1.02 22.26
CA LEU A 160 -0.36 0.56 21.01
C LEU A 160 0.06 -0.90 21.10
N GLU A 161 0.62 -1.32 22.23
CA GLU A 161 1.03 -2.70 22.50
C GLU A 161 -0.15 -3.68 22.39
N GLU A 162 -1.33 -3.30 22.91
CA GLU A 162 -2.54 -4.13 22.82
C GLU A 162 -3.00 -4.32 21.37
N LEU A 163 -2.88 -3.28 20.55
CA LEU A 163 -3.21 -3.33 19.11
C LEU A 163 -2.23 -4.23 18.36
N VAL A 164 -0.94 -4.11 18.64
CA VAL A 164 0.09 -4.98 18.08
C VAL A 164 -0.16 -6.44 18.44
N GLU A 165 -0.42 -6.73 19.70
CA GLU A 165 -0.70 -8.11 20.15
C GLU A 165 -2.01 -8.65 19.54
N LYS A 166 -3.01 -7.79 19.31
CA LYS A 166 -4.23 -8.18 18.60
C LYS A 166 -3.94 -8.54 17.14
N ALA A 167 -3.10 -7.76 16.45
CA ALA A 167 -2.66 -8.05 15.09
C ALA A 167 -1.86 -9.37 15.03
N LYS A 168 -0.88 -9.53 15.91
CA LYS A 168 -0.06 -10.76 16.00
C LYS A 168 -0.92 -12.00 16.27
N ARG A 169 -1.90 -11.88 17.16
CA ARG A 169 -2.85 -12.95 17.46
C ARG A 169 -3.68 -13.34 16.23
N GLN A 170 -4.20 -12.35 15.50
CA GLN A 170 -4.96 -12.60 14.28
C GLN A 170 -4.14 -13.34 13.24
N ILE A 171 -2.87 -12.96 13.03
CA ILE A 171 -1.95 -13.64 12.11
C ILE A 171 -1.82 -15.12 12.49
N LYS A 172 -1.64 -15.42 13.79
CA LYS A 172 -1.50 -16.81 14.30
C LYS A 172 -2.80 -17.58 14.16
N GLU A 173 -3.93 -17.05 14.63
CA GLU A 173 -5.24 -17.72 14.62
C GLU A 173 -5.74 -17.97 13.19
N LYS A 174 -5.47 -17.06 12.28
CA LYS A 174 -5.84 -17.19 10.85
C LYS A 174 -4.83 -17.96 10.03
N ARG A 175 -3.70 -18.35 10.62
CA ARG A 175 -2.64 -19.13 9.97
C ARG A 175 -2.15 -18.46 8.69
N TYR A 176 -2.01 -17.14 8.72
CA TYR A 176 -1.53 -16.38 7.56
C TYR A 176 -0.13 -16.82 7.15
N GLY A 177 0.06 -17.06 5.87
CA GLY A 177 1.33 -17.45 5.27
C GLY A 177 1.65 -18.95 5.31
N ASP A 178 0.79 -19.79 5.88
CA ASP A 178 1.01 -21.25 5.88
C ASP A 178 0.97 -21.86 4.46
N ASP A 179 0.40 -21.12 3.52
CA ASP A 179 0.31 -21.44 2.09
C ASP A 179 1.46 -20.89 1.25
N LEU A 180 2.36 -20.12 1.85
CA LEU A 180 3.49 -19.50 1.15
C LEU A 180 4.75 -20.38 1.23
N GLU A 181 5.47 -20.47 0.10
CA GLU A 181 6.76 -21.15 0.03
C GLU A 181 7.91 -20.19 0.30
N GLY A 182 8.81 -20.56 1.21
CA GLY A 182 10.00 -19.79 1.53
C GLY A 182 9.99 -19.21 2.94
N GLU A 183 10.76 -18.15 3.15
CA GLU A 183 10.83 -17.47 4.43
C GLU A 183 9.62 -16.52 4.57
N VAL A 184 8.89 -16.62 5.67
CA VAL A 184 7.73 -15.76 5.94
C VAL A 184 7.94 -15.00 7.25
N ILE A 185 8.11 -13.69 7.14
CA ILE A 185 8.17 -12.77 8.27
C ILE A 185 6.76 -12.25 8.52
N LYS A 186 6.31 -12.24 9.76
CA LYS A 186 4.95 -11.85 10.14
C LYS A 186 5.00 -10.67 11.11
N ILE A 187 4.33 -9.56 10.76
CA ILE A 187 4.43 -8.29 11.49
C ILE A 187 3.02 -7.79 11.82
N GLY A 188 2.79 -7.47 13.09
CA GLY A 188 1.63 -6.71 13.53
C GLY A 188 1.98 -5.24 13.68
N ILE A 189 1.13 -4.33 13.18
CA ILE A 189 1.31 -2.88 13.32
C ILE A 189 0.08 -2.29 14.00
N GLY A 190 0.31 -1.54 15.08
CA GLY A 190 -0.71 -0.79 15.81
C GLY A 190 -0.60 0.71 15.53
N PHE A 191 -1.75 1.38 15.34
CA PHE A 191 -1.85 2.82 15.10
C PHE A 191 -2.81 3.48 16.08
N ILE A 192 -2.40 4.62 16.67
CA ILE A 192 -3.26 5.54 17.41
C ILE A 192 -2.95 6.96 16.97
N GLY A 193 -3.82 7.57 16.17
CA GLY A 193 -3.56 8.89 15.58
C GLY A 193 -2.29 8.88 14.73
N LYS A 194 -1.23 9.55 15.18
CA LYS A 194 0.05 9.58 14.47
C LYS A 194 1.12 8.68 15.10
N GLU A 195 0.79 7.99 16.16
CA GLU A 195 1.68 7.07 16.85
C GLU A 195 1.61 5.68 16.22
N VAL A 196 2.75 5.02 16.12
CA VAL A 196 2.92 3.69 15.51
C VAL A 196 3.68 2.79 16.46
N LYS A 197 3.28 1.54 16.49
CA LYS A 197 4.02 0.46 17.14
C LYS A 197 4.03 -0.77 16.26
N LEU A 198 5.19 -1.41 16.19
CA LEU A 198 5.42 -2.59 15.37
C LEU A 198 5.86 -3.76 16.27
N GLY A 199 5.42 -4.97 15.92
CA GLY A 199 5.86 -6.19 16.59
C GLY A 199 5.93 -7.37 15.62
N VAL A 200 7.04 -8.09 15.68
CA VAL A 200 7.24 -9.31 14.90
C VAL A 200 6.56 -10.48 15.63
N VAL A 201 5.97 -11.38 14.86
CA VAL A 201 5.39 -12.63 15.38
C VAL A 201 6.52 -13.65 15.50
N ASP A 202 6.69 -14.19 16.70
CA ASP A 202 7.60 -15.30 16.98
C ASP A 202 7.04 -16.63 16.50
#